data_70178e05ef500652c69a38c5921a57c6
#
_entry.id   70178e05ef500652c69a38c5921a57c6
#
_cell.length_a   1.000
_cell.length_b   1.000
_cell.length_c   1.000
_cell.angle_alpha   90.00
_cell.angle_beta   90.00
_cell.angle_gamma   90.00
#
_symmetry.space_group_name_H-M   'P 1'
#
loop_
_entity.id
_entity.type
_entity.pdbx_description
1 polymer ?
#
loop_
_entity_poly.entity_id
_entity_poly.type
_entity_poly.pdbx_seq_one_letter_code
_entity_poly.pdbx_strand_id
1 'polypeptide(L)'
;MADTLRPDLNDRDIHLIATKSFGLEVESVVPLGGYIDQNFRIDLVNGEQRLIKVHSRRESYDVLSLQNDALRHLKNMRLAFETPTVVASDSGDYIVNAKVGGEHDRIRCLTFLEGDFLADQTPLSNALLVSAGEVIAELDLSLASFQHAAASRPNMDWDLRNAPRISVHVPKISDPALRRLADYFFLQFETAVLPELNRLPLQVCHNDGHRYSLLTNSQNIAASRVTGVIDFGDICLTHAVCHLAVCISDLIVDQDDILAAAATIVAGYHAVRPLSDLEIRLIYNLVGTRLAIYAAMAARAAVEDPNNHHPQSKLKDVHRLLRRLMQTSPIAWENALRAACDMADSRHDTEVENRTLVDQRNRYFSPSLYTHYAQPIVLKRSAFQYFYDQAGQTFLDCVNNVCQWGHCHPSVVRAAQKQIATLNTNSRYVYSQMAEFAERLTASMPD
;
A
#
# COMPACT_ATOMS: atom_id res chain seq x y z
N MET A 1 -10.94 19.30 -17.73
CA MET A 1 -9.80 18.60 -18.38
C MET A 1 -9.64 17.12 -17.99
N ALA A 2 -10.32 16.63 -16.94
CA ALA A 2 -10.29 15.19 -16.60
C ALA A 2 -11.12 14.33 -17.57
N ASP A 3 -12.22 14.86 -18.06
CA ASP A 3 -13.22 14.15 -18.88
C ASP A 3 -12.74 13.73 -20.30
N THR A 4 -11.75 14.43 -20.85
CA THR A 4 -11.25 14.16 -22.22
C THR A 4 -10.23 13.01 -22.30
N LEU A 5 -9.81 12.47 -21.17
CA LEU A 5 -8.76 11.44 -21.10
C LEU A 5 -9.31 10.03 -20.86
N ARG A 6 -10.54 9.94 -20.36
CA ARG A 6 -11.26 8.67 -20.25
C ARG A 6 -11.90 8.36 -21.60
N PRO A 7 -11.77 7.12 -22.09
CA PRO A 7 -12.50 6.68 -23.28
C PRO A 7 -14.02 6.72 -23.01
N ASP A 8 -14.79 6.90 -24.08
CA ASP A 8 -16.27 6.90 -24.03
C ASP A 8 -16.80 6.13 -25.26
N LEU A 9 -16.56 4.81 -25.25
CA LEU A 9 -17.05 3.90 -26.26
C LEU A 9 -18.32 3.20 -25.76
N ASN A 10 -19.28 3.03 -26.66
CA ASN A 10 -20.51 2.29 -26.39
C ASN A 10 -20.42 0.82 -26.84
N ASP A 11 -21.40 0.00 -26.48
CA ASP A 11 -21.43 -1.44 -26.76
C ASP A 11 -21.33 -1.74 -28.27
N ARG A 12 -21.90 -0.87 -29.14
CA ARG A 12 -21.83 -1.03 -30.60
C ARG A 12 -20.42 -0.80 -31.12
N ASP A 13 -19.72 0.18 -30.58
CA ASP A 13 -18.32 0.46 -30.93
C ASP A 13 -17.44 -0.73 -30.53
N ILE A 14 -17.64 -1.27 -29.33
CA ILE A 14 -16.90 -2.42 -28.82
C ILE A 14 -17.20 -3.68 -29.63
N HIS A 15 -18.48 -3.94 -29.96
CA HIS A 15 -18.86 -5.05 -30.84
C HIS A 15 -18.13 -4.96 -32.18
N LEU A 16 -18.09 -3.77 -32.77
CA LEU A 16 -17.43 -3.54 -34.06
C LEU A 16 -15.91 -3.78 -33.97
N ILE A 17 -15.28 -3.32 -32.89
CA ILE A 17 -13.85 -3.50 -32.65
C ILE A 17 -13.53 -4.98 -32.43
N ALA A 18 -14.28 -5.66 -31.57
CA ALA A 18 -14.12 -7.08 -31.30
C ALA A 18 -14.21 -7.93 -32.58
N THR A 19 -15.19 -7.63 -33.45
CA THR A 19 -15.39 -8.36 -34.71
C THR A 19 -14.34 -8.01 -35.74
N LYS A 20 -14.04 -6.70 -35.98
CA LYS A 20 -13.18 -6.28 -37.11
C LYS A 20 -11.69 -6.37 -36.78
N SER A 21 -11.29 -6.20 -35.50
CA SER A 21 -9.89 -6.17 -35.17
C SER A 21 -9.39 -7.48 -34.59
N PHE A 22 -10.27 -8.26 -33.95
CA PHE A 22 -9.92 -9.50 -33.29
C PHE A 22 -10.63 -10.74 -33.86
N GLY A 23 -11.42 -10.59 -34.96
CA GLY A 23 -12.11 -11.71 -35.61
C GLY A 23 -13.09 -12.47 -34.71
N LEU A 24 -13.60 -11.83 -33.65
CA LEU A 24 -14.44 -12.50 -32.66
C LEU A 24 -15.90 -12.56 -33.12
N GLU A 25 -16.53 -13.73 -33.00
CA GLU A 25 -17.97 -13.92 -33.19
C GLU A 25 -18.71 -13.55 -31.91
N VAL A 26 -19.13 -12.28 -31.81
CA VAL A 26 -19.70 -11.68 -30.58
C VAL A 26 -21.19 -12.01 -30.46
N GLU A 27 -21.57 -12.61 -29.32
CA GLU A 27 -22.95 -12.82 -28.93
C GLU A 27 -23.47 -11.62 -28.10
N SER A 28 -22.71 -11.20 -27.08
CA SER A 28 -23.07 -10.05 -26.25
C SER A 28 -21.85 -9.24 -25.78
N VAL A 29 -22.10 -7.97 -25.47
CA VAL A 29 -21.12 -7.05 -24.87
C VAL A 29 -21.66 -6.59 -23.52
N VAL A 30 -20.90 -6.79 -22.47
CA VAL A 30 -21.30 -6.42 -21.10
C VAL A 30 -20.28 -5.43 -20.53
N PRO A 31 -20.68 -4.17 -20.27
CA PRO A 31 -19.79 -3.21 -19.65
C PRO A 31 -19.46 -3.62 -18.20
N LEU A 32 -18.18 -3.49 -17.84
CA LEU A 32 -17.67 -3.75 -16.50
C LEU A 32 -17.20 -2.45 -15.84
N GLY A 33 -17.05 -2.48 -14.51
CA GLY A 33 -16.49 -1.36 -13.77
C GLY A 33 -15.04 -1.06 -14.16
N GLY A 34 -14.64 0.20 -14.00
CA GLY A 34 -13.25 0.64 -14.22
C GLY A 34 -13.06 2.07 -13.70
N TYR A 35 -11.85 2.36 -13.15
CA TYR A 35 -11.57 3.68 -12.59
C TYR A 35 -11.25 4.72 -13.69
N ILE A 36 -10.29 4.39 -14.57
CA ILE A 36 -9.85 5.28 -15.67
C ILE A 36 -9.99 4.62 -17.05
N ASP A 37 -9.89 3.30 -17.12
CA ASP A 37 -10.11 2.51 -18.32
C ASP A 37 -11.58 2.13 -18.45
N GLN A 38 -12.03 1.81 -19.66
CA GLN A 38 -13.29 1.09 -19.85
C GLN A 38 -12.99 -0.40 -20.07
N ASN A 39 -13.74 -1.25 -19.38
CA ASN A 39 -13.63 -2.69 -19.46
C ASN A 39 -14.96 -3.28 -19.96
N PHE A 40 -14.89 -4.24 -20.89
CA PHE A 40 -16.06 -4.92 -21.43
C PHE A 40 -15.82 -6.42 -21.47
N ARG A 41 -16.73 -7.21 -20.89
CA ARG A 41 -16.79 -8.63 -21.14
C ARG A 41 -17.50 -8.87 -22.47
N ILE A 42 -16.90 -9.72 -23.28
CA ILE A 42 -17.43 -10.13 -24.57
C ILE A 42 -17.78 -11.61 -24.46
N ASP A 43 -19.04 -11.94 -24.55
CA ASP A 43 -19.51 -13.31 -24.63
C ASP A 43 -19.52 -13.72 -26.10
N LEU A 44 -18.87 -14.85 -26.42
CA LEU A 44 -18.73 -15.33 -27.80
C LEU A 44 -19.75 -16.43 -28.12
N VAL A 45 -20.14 -16.54 -29.37
CA VAL A 45 -21.08 -17.57 -29.86
C VAL A 45 -20.66 -19.00 -29.52
N ASN A 46 -19.35 -19.25 -29.36
CA ASN A 46 -18.81 -20.55 -28.97
C ASN A 46 -18.84 -20.79 -27.45
N GLY A 47 -19.39 -19.85 -26.66
CA GLY A 47 -19.45 -19.90 -25.21
C GLY A 47 -18.21 -19.42 -24.49
N GLU A 48 -17.13 -19.06 -25.18
CA GLU A 48 -15.94 -18.48 -24.55
C GLU A 48 -16.19 -16.99 -24.21
N GLN A 49 -15.37 -16.47 -23.28
CA GLN A 49 -15.41 -15.07 -22.88
C GLN A 49 -14.07 -14.37 -23.14
N ARG A 50 -14.17 -13.09 -23.46
CA ARG A 50 -12.98 -12.20 -23.64
C ARG A 50 -13.20 -10.92 -22.83
N LEU A 51 -12.09 -10.28 -22.50
CA LEU A 51 -12.06 -8.94 -21.91
C LEU A 51 -11.49 -7.96 -22.94
N ILE A 52 -12.29 -6.99 -23.36
CA ILE A 52 -11.80 -5.83 -24.11
C ILE A 52 -11.51 -4.71 -23.11
N LYS A 53 -10.27 -4.25 -23.06
CA LYS A 53 -9.85 -3.07 -22.29
C LYS A 53 -9.57 -1.91 -23.23
N VAL A 54 -10.30 -0.80 -23.04
CA VAL A 54 -10.03 0.47 -23.71
C VAL A 54 -9.30 1.36 -22.72
N HIS A 55 -8.06 1.67 -23.04
CA HIS A 55 -7.16 2.32 -22.10
C HIS A 55 -7.32 3.82 -22.08
N SER A 56 -7.13 4.41 -20.89
CA SER A 56 -6.99 5.84 -20.73
C SER A 56 -5.94 6.39 -21.71
N ARG A 57 -6.24 7.51 -22.33
CA ARG A 57 -5.32 8.19 -23.25
C ARG A 57 -4.02 8.67 -22.61
N ARG A 58 -3.95 8.67 -21.28
CA ARG A 58 -2.72 8.93 -20.50
C ARG A 58 -1.74 7.76 -20.53
N GLU A 59 -2.25 6.54 -20.68
CA GLU A 59 -1.39 5.36 -20.63
C GLU A 59 -0.56 5.26 -21.93
N SER A 60 0.73 5.09 -21.77
CA SER A 60 1.63 5.02 -22.94
C SER A 60 1.59 3.64 -23.59
N TYR A 61 1.96 3.57 -24.88
CA TYR A 61 2.11 2.30 -25.58
C TYR A 61 3.10 1.38 -24.87
N ASP A 62 4.21 1.92 -24.38
CA ASP A 62 5.27 1.15 -23.72
C ASP A 62 4.80 0.51 -22.40
N VAL A 63 3.93 1.18 -21.64
CA VAL A 63 3.33 0.61 -20.43
C VAL A 63 2.33 -0.48 -20.78
N LEU A 64 1.55 -0.34 -21.85
CA LEU A 64 0.66 -1.40 -22.32
C LEU A 64 1.46 -2.61 -22.86
N SER A 65 2.59 -2.37 -23.51
CA SER A 65 3.53 -3.42 -23.90
C SER A 65 4.10 -4.15 -22.70
N LEU A 66 4.54 -3.42 -21.66
CA LEU A 66 4.99 -3.99 -20.39
C LEU A 66 3.94 -4.95 -19.80
N GLN A 67 2.67 -4.54 -19.74
CA GLN A 67 1.59 -5.37 -19.22
C GLN A 67 1.39 -6.65 -20.05
N ASN A 68 1.42 -6.51 -21.39
CA ASN A 68 1.29 -7.65 -22.31
C ASN A 68 2.45 -8.63 -22.17
N ASP A 69 3.68 -8.11 -22.12
CA ASP A 69 4.88 -8.95 -22.06
C ASP A 69 5.00 -9.65 -20.70
N ALA A 70 4.55 -9.00 -19.60
CA ALA A 70 4.45 -9.65 -18.29
C ALA A 70 3.44 -10.81 -18.30
N LEU A 71 2.25 -10.62 -18.87
CA LEU A 71 1.24 -11.69 -19.02
C LEU A 71 1.76 -12.84 -19.90
N ARG A 72 2.46 -12.54 -20.99
CA ARG A 72 3.09 -13.55 -21.85
C ARG A 72 4.22 -14.29 -21.15
N HIS A 73 4.98 -13.61 -20.32
CA HIS A 73 6.01 -14.23 -19.46
C HIS A 73 5.36 -15.21 -18.47
N LEU A 74 4.33 -14.78 -17.75
CA LEU A 74 3.62 -15.60 -16.77
C LEU A 74 2.92 -16.82 -17.40
N LYS A 75 2.39 -16.67 -18.63
CA LYS A 75 1.79 -17.81 -19.38
C LYS A 75 2.74 -18.98 -19.55
N ASN A 76 4.04 -18.72 -19.63
CA ASN A 76 5.07 -19.76 -19.78
C ASN A 76 5.54 -20.34 -18.43
N MET A 77 5.02 -19.83 -17.31
CA MET A 77 5.31 -20.30 -15.97
C MET A 77 4.27 -21.35 -15.54
N ARG A 78 4.67 -22.21 -14.60
CA ARG A 78 3.74 -23.14 -13.96
C ARG A 78 3.25 -22.52 -12.65
N LEU A 79 2.11 -21.83 -12.70
CA LEU A 79 1.52 -21.15 -11.57
C LEU A 79 0.42 -22.00 -10.92
N ALA A 80 0.21 -21.82 -9.61
CA ALA A 80 -0.89 -22.43 -8.88
C ALA A 80 -2.23 -21.68 -9.05
N PHE A 81 -2.21 -20.55 -9.77
CA PHE A 81 -3.35 -19.69 -10.07
C PHE A 81 -3.33 -19.28 -11.54
N GLU A 82 -4.45 -18.74 -12.02
CA GLU A 82 -4.59 -18.29 -13.40
C GLU A 82 -4.30 -16.79 -13.56
N THR A 83 -3.79 -16.41 -14.73
CA THR A 83 -3.66 -15.02 -15.16
C THR A 83 -4.29 -14.83 -16.54
N PRO A 84 -4.80 -13.64 -16.90
CA PRO A 84 -5.29 -13.39 -18.23
C PRO A 84 -4.22 -13.63 -19.28
N THR A 85 -4.63 -14.16 -20.43
CA THR A 85 -3.75 -14.31 -21.60
C THR A 85 -4.06 -13.23 -22.61
N VAL A 86 -3.03 -12.62 -23.19
CA VAL A 86 -3.18 -11.61 -24.24
C VAL A 86 -3.61 -12.27 -25.54
N VAL A 87 -4.65 -11.74 -26.17
CA VAL A 87 -5.18 -12.18 -27.45
C VAL A 87 -4.68 -11.23 -28.54
N ALA A 88 -4.05 -11.78 -29.58
CA ALA A 88 -3.62 -10.99 -30.74
C ALA A 88 -4.81 -10.60 -31.63
N SER A 89 -4.72 -9.46 -32.28
CA SER A 89 -5.62 -9.06 -33.35
C SER A 89 -5.39 -9.91 -34.62
N ASP A 90 -6.26 -9.78 -35.60
CA ASP A 90 -6.11 -10.45 -36.91
C ASP A 90 -4.85 -10.03 -37.65
N SER A 91 -4.32 -8.82 -37.36
CA SER A 91 -3.01 -8.36 -37.88
C SER A 91 -1.81 -8.89 -37.07
N GLY A 92 -2.04 -9.58 -35.98
CA GLY A 92 -0.99 -10.09 -35.07
C GLY A 92 -0.56 -9.11 -33.96
N ASP A 93 -1.18 -7.94 -33.89
CA ASP A 93 -0.87 -6.91 -32.89
C ASP A 93 -1.58 -7.20 -31.57
N TYR A 94 -0.90 -6.96 -30.43
CA TYR A 94 -1.48 -7.09 -29.08
C TYR A 94 -2.07 -5.79 -28.53
N ILE A 95 -1.84 -4.66 -29.22
CA ILE A 95 -2.39 -3.35 -28.90
C ILE A 95 -2.93 -2.77 -30.20
N VAL A 96 -4.23 -2.61 -30.28
CA VAL A 96 -4.92 -2.06 -31.44
C VAL A 96 -5.21 -0.58 -31.21
N ASN A 97 -4.95 0.25 -32.22
CA ASN A 97 -5.39 1.64 -32.21
C ASN A 97 -6.71 1.73 -32.98
N ALA A 98 -7.80 1.95 -32.27
CA ALA A 98 -9.09 2.19 -32.89
C ALA A 98 -9.42 3.68 -32.96
N LYS A 99 -9.97 4.13 -34.07
CA LYS A 99 -10.45 5.50 -34.22
C LYS A 99 -11.97 5.51 -34.09
N VAL A 100 -12.45 6.04 -32.99
CA VAL A 100 -13.89 6.18 -32.71
C VAL A 100 -14.18 7.65 -32.41
N GLY A 101 -15.21 8.21 -33.04
CA GLY A 101 -15.61 9.61 -32.82
C GLY A 101 -14.53 10.67 -33.18
N GLY A 102 -13.51 10.29 -33.95
CA GLY A 102 -12.39 11.19 -34.29
C GLY A 102 -11.17 11.08 -33.41
N GLU A 103 -11.26 10.40 -32.29
CA GLU A 103 -10.17 10.16 -31.32
C GLU A 103 -9.54 8.78 -31.53
N HIS A 104 -8.27 8.64 -31.09
CA HIS A 104 -7.55 7.37 -31.13
C HIS A 104 -7.44 6.78 -29.71
N ASP A 105 -8.06 5.63 -29.53
CA ASP A 105 -8.00 4.88 -28.27
C ASP A 105 -7.18 3.59 -28.45
N ARG A 106 -6.40 3.22 -27.43
CA ARG A 106 -5.63 1.98 -27.41
C ARG A 106 -6.44 0.88 -26.75
N ILE A 107 -6.54 -0.25 -27.43
CA ILE A 107 -7.39 -1.35 -27.07
C ILE A 107 -6.59 -2.63 -27.00
N ARG A 108 -6.84 -3.43 -25.97
CA ARG A 108 -6.30 -4.78 -25.82
C ARG A 108 -7.42 -5.77 -25.63
N CYS A 109 -7.21 -6.99 -26.11
CA CYS A 109 -8.06 -8.13 -25.87
C CYS A 109 -7.33 -9.14 -24.98
N LEU A 110 -7.99 -9.60 -23.94
CA LEU A 110 -7.49 -10.59 -22.99
C LEU A 110 -8.50 -11.74 -22.86
N THR A 111 -8.06 -12.92 -22.42
CA THR A 111 -8.99 -13.92 -21.91
C THR A 111 -9.69 -13.40 -20.67
N PHE A 112 -10.98 -13.71 -20.52
CA PHE A 112 -11.72 -13.41 -19.30
C PHE A 112 -11.49 -14.55 -18.30
N LEU A 113 -11.20 -14.20 -17.04
CA LEU A 113 -11.11 -15.17 -15.96
C LEU A 113 -12.42 -15.16 -15.18
N GLU A 114 -13.02 -16.34 -15.03
CA GLU A 114 -14.19 -16.53 -14.18
C GLU A 114 -13.76 -16.65 -12.72
N GLY A 115 -14.58 -16.13 -11.83
CA GLY A 115 -14.39 -16.20 -10.38
C GLY A 115 -15.04 -15.02 -9.67
N ASP A 116 -15.18 -15.16 -8.36
CA ASP A 116 -15.68 -14.12 -7.49
C ASP A 116 -14.51 -13.30 -6.96
N PHE A 117 -14.68 -12.00 -6.78
CA PHE A 117 -13.66 -11.18 -6.13
C PHE A 117 -13.51 -11.57 -4.66
N LEU A 118 -12.29 -11.49 -4.13
CA LEU A 118 -12.11 -11.60 -2.67
C LEU A 118 -12.90 -10.54 -1.91
N ALA A 119 -13.22 -9.41 -2.56
CA ALA A 119 -14.08 -8.36 -2.01
C ALA A 119 -15.50 -8.86 -1.68
N ASP A 120 -15.99 -9.87 -2.38
CA ASP A 120 -17.32 -10.45 -2.18
C ASP A 120 -17.35 -11.50 -1.05
N GLN A 121 -16.17 -11.85 -0.53
CA GLN A 121 -15.95 -12.81 0.56
C GLN A 121 -15.63 -12.08 1.87
N THR A 122 -16.65 -11.59 2.58
CA THR A 122 -16.42 -10.82 3.83
C THR A 122 -17.12 -11.48 5.02
N PRO A 123 -16.41 -11.76 6.14
CA PRO A 123 -14.95 -11.62 6.34
C PRO A 123 -14.15 -12.71 5.63
N LEU A 124 -12.90 -12.38 5.27
CA LEU A 124 -11.99 -13.35 4.67
C LEU A 124 -11.60 -14.44 5.69
N SER A 125 -11.67 -15.71 5.27
CA SER A 125 -11.21 -16.82 6.09
C SER A 125 -9.66 -16.87 6.17
N ASN A 126 -9.14 -17.52 7.21
CA ASN A 126 -7.68 -17.74 7.34
C ASN A 126 -7.12 -18.48 6.12
N ALA A 127 -7.86 -19.42 5.54
CA ALA A 127 -7.44 -20.14 4.35
C ALA A 127 -7.25 -19.20 3.15
N LEU A 128 -8.15 -18.24 2.95
CA LEU A 128 -8.03 -17.22 1.91
C LEU A 128 -6.89 -16.25 2.18
N LEU A 129 -6.66 -15.87 3.44
CA LEU A 129 -5.53 -15.00 3.82
C LEU A 129 -4.18 -15.68 3.57
N VAL A 130 -4.04 -16.96 3.94
CA VAL A 130 -2.83 -17.76 3.62
C VAL A 130 -2.65 -17.85 2.11
N SER A 131 -3.71 -18.25 1.39
CA SER A 131 -3.65 -18.40 -0.07
C SER A 131 -3.33 -17.11 -0.80
N ALA A 132 -3.83 -15.97 -0.32
CA ALA A 132 -3.48 -14.66 -0.87
C ALA A 132 -1.97 -14.38 -0.70
N GLY A 133 -1.42 -14.67 0.48
CA GLY A 133 0.03 -14.56 0.73
C GLY A 133 0.85 -15.45 -0.21
N GLU A 134 0.46 -16.73 -0.36
CA GLU A 134 1.10 -17.68 -1.26
C GLU A 134 1.10 -17.18 -2.72
N VAL A 135 -0.04 -16.74 -3.21
CA VAL A 135 -0.22 -16.26 -4.59
C VAL A 135 0.61 -14.99 -4.87
N ILE A 136 0.61 -14.03 -3.96
CA ILE A 136 1.45 -12.82 -4.10
C ILE A 136 2.94 -13.18 -4.11
N ALA A 137 3.37 -14.12 -3.27
CA ALA A 137 4.76 -14.59 -3.24
C ALA A 137 5.17 -15.32 -4.52
N GLU A 138 4.31 -16.21 -5.04
CA GLU A 138 4.55 -16.94 -6.29
C GLU A 138 4.60 -15.99 -7.48
N LEU A 139 3.73 -14.98 -7.51
CA LEU A 139 3.74 -13.92 -8.53
C LEU A 139 5.03 -13.10 -8.49
N ASP A 140 5.47 -12.70 -7.29
CA ASP A 140 6.74 -11.97 -7.10
C ASP A 140 7.95 -12.80 -7.55
N LEU A 141 8.00 -14.09 -7.22
CA LEU A 141 9.07 -15.00 -7.67
C LEU A 141 9.05 -15.15 -9.20
N SER A 142 7.87 -15.31 -9.78
CA SER A 142 7.71 -15.50 -11.22
C SER A 142 8.10 -14.27 -12.04
N LEU A 143 7.87 -13.08 -11.49
CA LEU A 143 8.27 -11.82 -12.12
C LEU A 143 9.70 -11.37 -11.79
N ALA A 144 10.40 -12.02 -10.85
CA ALA A 144 11.74 -11.60 -10.42
C ALA A 144 12.78 -11.60 -11.55
N SER A 145 12.65 -12.52 -12.52
CA SER A 145 13.52 -12.59 -13.69
C SER A 145 13.04 -11.76 -14.90
N PHE A 146 11.80 -11.25 -14.84
CA PHE A 146 11.21 -10.46 -15.91
C PHE A 146 11.81 -9.06 -15.93
N GLN A 147 12.18 -8.58 -17.13
CA GLN A 147 12.75 -7.25 -17.33
C GLN A 147 12.05 -6.56 -18.50
N HIS A 148 11.72 -5.29 -18.31
CA HIS A 148 11.14 -4.46 -19.36
C HIS A 148 11.51 -2.99 -19.12
N ALA A 149 11.89 -2.25 -20.17
CA ALA A 149 12.33 -0.85 -20.03
C ALA A 149 11.27 0.07 -19.40
N ALA A 150 9.99 -0.15 -19.74
CA ALA A 150 8.89 0.63 -19.18
C ALA A 150 8.49 0.24 -17.76
N ALA A 151 9.13 -0.75 -17.12
CA ALA A 151 8.82 -1.12 -15.73
C ALA A 151 9.29 -0.03 -14.73
N SER A 152 10.29 0.77 -15.10
CA SER A 152 10.67 1.95 -14.33
C SER A 152 9.61 3.06 -14.52
N ARG A 153 8.72 3.20 -13.55
CA ARG A 153 7.60 4.17 -13.56
C ARG A 153 7.77 5.20 -12.43
N PRO A 154 8.72 6.15 -12.52
CA PRO A 154 9.08 7.05 -11.42
C PRO A 154 7.93 7.99 -11.01
N ASN A 155 6.94 8.17 -11.87
CA ASN A 155 5.77 9.02 -11.61
C ASN A 155 4.51 8.23 -11.21
N MET A 156 4.63 6.95 -10.93
CA MET A 156 3.51 6.13 -10.52
C MET A 156 3.09 6.45 -9.08
N ASP A 157 1.88 6.96 -8.91
CA ASP A 157 1.37 7.43 -7.62
C ASP A 157 1.19 6.29 -6.60
N TRP A 158 0.93 5.08 -7.06
CA TRP A 158 0.66 3.90 -6.23
C TRP A 158 1.91 3.07 -5.87
N ASP A 159 3.08 3.38 -6.43
CA ASP A 159 4.34 2.80 -5.97
C ASP A 159 4.74 3.41 -4.62
N LEU A 160 4.85 2.58 -3.59
CA LEU A 160 5.21 2.99 -2.23
C LEU A 160 6.52 3.78 -2.16
N ARG A 161 7.48 3.53 -3.07
CA ARG A 161 8.73 4.29 -3.16
C ARG A 161 8.50 5.77 -3.45
N ASN A 162 7.37 6.10 -4.07
CA ASN A 162 6.98 7.47 -4.41
C ASN A 162 6.21 8.18 -3.28
N ALA A 163 6.10 7.57 -2.08
CA ALA A 163 5.43 8.15 -0.94
C ALA A 163 5.86 9.62 -0.63
N PRO A 164 7.15 10.00 -0.69
CA PRO A 164 7.56 11.39 -0.47
C PRO A 164 6.92 12.38 -1.45
N ARG A 165 6.70 11.97 -2.70
CA ARG A 165 6.01 12.80 -3.70
C ARG A 165 4.51 12.94 -3.41
N ILE A 166 3.90 11.91 -2.86
CA ILE A 166 2.47 11.92 -2.53
C ILE A 166 2.18 12.68 -1.24
N SER A 167 3.12 12.74 -0.30
CA SER A 167 2.98 13.43 0.98
C SER A 167 2.62 14.91 0.84
N VAL A 168 2.94 15.56 -0.28
CA VAL A 168 2.59 16.95 -0.58
C VAL A 168 1.07 17.20 -0.62
N HIS A 169 0.28 16.14 -0.77
CA HIS A 169 -1.19 16.21 -0.77
C HIS A 169 -1.80 16.06 0.62
N VAL A 170 -1.03 15.71 1.65
CA VAL A 170 -1.51 15.59 3.04
C VAL A 170 -2.27 16.82 3.53
N PRO A 171 -1.84 18.08 3.24
CA PRO A 171 -2.59 19.28 3.64
C PRO A 171 -4.02 19.35 3.04
N LYS A 172 -4.29 18.64 1.95
CA LYS A 172 -5.61 18.59 1.31
C LYS A 172 -6.61 17.66 2.04
N ILE A 173 -6.14 16.81 2.95
CA ILE A 173 -7.01 15.94 3.76
C ILE A 173 -7.80 16.82 4.72
N SER A 174 -9.13 16.86 4.56
CA SER A 174 -10.03 17.74 5.32
C SER A 174 -10.15 17.33 6.80
N ASP A 175 -10.24 16.00 7.07
CA ASP A 175 -10.30 15.48 8.44
C ASP A 175 -8.94 15.66 9.15
N PRO A 176 -8.85 16.49 10.22
CA PRO A 176 -7.59 16.74 10.92
C PRO A 176 -7.01 15.50 11.59
N ALA A 177 -7.85 14.56 12.05
CA ALA A 177 -7.39 13.32 12.69
C ALA A 177 -6.77 12.38 11.67
N LEU A 178 -7.43 12.18 10.53
CA LEU A 178 -6.90 11.39 9.41
C LEU A 178 -5.62 12.02 8.85
N ARG A 179 -5.62 13.35 8.66
CA ARG A 179 -4.45 14.09 8.17
C ARG A 179 -3.23 13.86 9.04
N ARG A 180 -3.38 13.96 10.38
CA ARG A 180 -2.30 13.73 11.34
C ARG A 180 -1.77 12.30 11.28
N LEU A 181 -2.64 11.30 11.16
CA LEU A 181 -2.24 9.89 11.03
C LEU A 181 -1.49 9.63 9.73
N ALA A 182 -2.01 10.15 8.61
CA ALA A 182 -1.35 10.02 7.32
C ALA A 182 0.04 10.68 7.33
N ASP A 183 0.15 11.90 7.88
CA ASP A 183 1.41 12.63 8.00
C ASP A 183 2.45 11.86 8.85
N TYR A 184 1.99 11.19 9.93
CA TYR A 184 2.86 10.34 10.75
C TYR A 184 3.46 9.19 9.93
N PHE A 185 2.66 8.46 9.14
CA PHE A 185 3.18 7.34 8.36
C PHE A 185 4.09 7.81 7.21
N PHE A 186 3.83 8.97 6.61
CA PHE A 186 4.79 9.56 5.68
C PHE A 186 6.12 9.93 6.35
N LEU A 187 6.09 10.48 7.57
CA LEU A 187 7.31 10.75 8.34
C LEU A 187 8.06 9.44 8.67
N GLN A 188 7.35 8.38 9.10
CA GLN A 188 7.97 7.07 9.34
C GLN A 188 8.57 6.48 8.06
N PHE A 189 7.90 6.64 6.92
CA PHE A 189 8.45 6.22 5.64
C PHE A 189 9.76 6.94 5.33
N GLU A 190 9.78 8.26 5.41
CA GLU A 190 10.97 9.09 5.13
C GLU A 190 12.15 8.76 6.04
N THR A 191 11.90 8.52 7.34
CA THR A 191 12.95 8.40 8.35
C THR A 191 13.35 6.97 8.67
N ALA A 192 12.46 6.00 8.55
CA ALA A 192 12.70 4.63 8.97
C ALA A 192 12.60 3.59 7.84
N VAL A 193 11.84 3.88 6.77
CA VAL A 193 11.64 2.92 5.67
C VAL A 193 12.59 3.22 4.51
N LEU A 194 12.56 4.42 3.98
CA LEU A 194 13.28 4.77 2.74
C LEU A 194 14.80 4.51 2.81
N PRO A 195 15.52 4.82 3.91
CA PRO A 195 16.94 4.50 4.01
C PRO A 195 17.24 2.99 3.94
N GLU A 196 16.36 2.18 4.52
CA GLU A 196 16.52 0.73 4.58
C GLU A 196 16.03 0.04 3.30
N LEU A 197 14.99 0.58 2.65
CA LEU A 197 14.41 0.03 1.43
C LEU A 197 15.43 -0.04 0.29
N ASN A 198 16.35 0.93 0.20
CA ASN A 198 17.45 0.96 -0.77
C ASN A 198 18.44 -0.21 -0.63
N ARG A 199 18.38 -0.96 0.48
CA ARG A 199 19.22 -2.16 0.71
C ARG A 199 18.57 -3.44 0.17
N LEU A 200 17.30 -3.38 -0.22
CA LEU A 200 16.55 -4.49 -0.78
C LEU A 200 16.61 -4.48 -2.32
N PRO A 201 16.55 -5.65 -2.95
CA PRO A 201 16.55 -5.74 -4.41
C PRO A 201 15.29 -5.13 -5.01
N LEU A 202 15.43 -4.53 -6.19
CA LEU A 202 14.33 -4.14 -7.05
C LEU A 202 14.00 -5.28 -8.02
N GLN A 203 12.73 -5.50 -8.24
CA GLN A 203 12.19 -6.41 -9.24
C GLN A 203 10.88 -5.89 -9.80
N VAL A 204 10.42 -6.45 -10.91
CA VAL A 204 9.06 -6.17 -11.39
C VAL A 204 8.07 -6.87 -10.48
N CYS A 205 7.06 -6.13 -10.01
CA CYS A 205 5.96 -6.62 -9.21
C CYS A 205 4.63 -6.17 -9.82
N HIS A 206 3.57 -6.94 -9.57
CA HIS A 206 2.21 -6.57 -9.95
C HIS A 206 1.75 -5.27 -9.28
N ASN A 207 2.14 -5.07 -8.03
CA ASN A 207 1.98 -3.86 -7.21
C ASN A 207 0.53 -3.46 -6.86
N ASP A 208 -0.47 -4.29 -7.20
CA ASP A 208 -1.88 -4.03 -6.91
C ASP A 208 -2.64 -5.30 -6.45
N GLY A 209 -2.01 -6.11 -5.60
CA GLY A 209 -2.57 -7.34 -5.05
C GLY A 209 -3.67 -7.10 -4.01
N HIS A 210 -4.76 -6.42 -4.37
CA HIS A 210 -5.88 -6.12 -3.48
C HIS A 210 -7.09 -7.03 -3.75
N ARG A 211 -8.12 -6.95 -2.90
CA ARG A 211 -9.31 -7.82 -2.94
C ARG A 211 -10.10 -7.81 -4.27
N TYR A 212 -9.94 -6.79 -5.12
CA TYR A 212 -10.57 -6.74 -6.45
C TYR A 212 -9.64 -7.19 -7.58
N SER A 213 -8.37 -7.47 -7.29
CA SER A 213 -7.41 -8.05 -8.24
C SER A 213 -7.22 -9.55 -8.04
N LEU A 214 -7.73 -10.10 -6.93
CA LEU A 214 -7.63 -11.51 -6.57
C LEU A 214 -9.00 -12.19 -6.72
N LEU A 215 -9.04 -13.30 -7.46
CA LEU A 215 -10.23 -14.10 -7.70
C LEU A 215 -10.21 -15.38 -6.87
N THR A 216 -11.40 -15.85 -6.49
CA THR A 216 -11.62 -17.13 -5.79
C THR A 216 -12.79 -17.87 -6.41
N ASN A 217 -12.92 -19.16 -6.09
CA ASN A 217 -14.09 -19.95 -6.42
C ASN A 217 -14.91 -20.17 -5.14
N SER A 218 -16.05 -19.52 -5.03
CA SER A 218 -16.90 -19.50 -3.83
C SER A 218 -17.70 -20.78 -3.60
N GLN A 219 -17.68 -21.74 -4.54
CA GLN A 219 -18.51 -22.96 -4.43
C GLN A 219 -18.13 -23.88 -3.26
N ASN A 220 -16.96 -23.66 -2.63
CA ASN A 220 -16.53 -24.42 -1.45
C ASN A 220 -15.83 -23.52 -0.43
N ILE A 221 -16.55 -22.91 0.48
CA ILE A 221 -16.05 -21.97 1.48
C ILE A 221 -14.93 -22.59 2.36
N ALA A 222 -15.01 -23.87 2.67
CA ALA A 222 -14.03 -24.55 3.52
C ALA A 222 -12.69 -24.83 2.83
N ALA A 223 -12.69 -24.88 1.50
CA ALA A 223 -11.50 -25.11 0.66
C ALA A 223 -11.19 -23.89 -0.24
N SER A 224 -11.70 -22.73 0.12
CA SER A 224 -11.53 -21.49 -0.66
C SER A 224 -10.06 -21.09 -0.72
N ARG A 225 -9.58 -20.89 -1.94
CA ARG A 225 -8.24 -20.39 -2.23
C ARG A 225 -8.31 -19.34 -3.33
N VAL A 226 -7.29 -18.52 -3.44
CA VAL A 226 -7.13 -17.64 -4.60
C VAL A 226 -6.83 -18.47 -5.82
N THR A 227 -7.65 -18.30 -6.87
CA THR A 227 -7.58 -19.06 -8.12
C THR A 227 -7.13 -18.24 -9.30
N GLY A 228 -7.17 -16.91 -9.21
CA GLY A 228 -6.77 -16.04 -10.30
C GLY A 228 -6.28 -14.67 -9.83
N VAL A 229 -5.39 -14.07 -10.64
CA VAL A 229 -4.89 -12.69 -10.46
C VAL A 229 -5.16 -11.92 -11.74
N ILE A 230 -5.80 -10.76 -11.60
CA ILE A 230 -6.14 -9.85 -12.70
C ILE A 230 -5.59 -8.43 -12.44
N ASP A 231 -5.75 -7.57 -13.41
CA ASP A 231 -5.43 -6.14 -13.39
C ASP A 231 -3.95 -5.80 -13.19
N PHE A 232 -3.18 -5.99 -14.24
CA PHE A 232 -1.75 -5.69 -14.32
C PHE A 232 -1.46 -4.20 -14.63
N GLY A 233 -2.42 -3.30 -14.39
CA GLY A 233 -2.29 -1.86 -14.68
C GLY A 233 -1.16 -1.18 -13.89
N ASP A 234 -0.97 -1.62 -12.66
CA ASP A 234 -0.01 -1.04 -11.72
C ASP A 234 1.35 -1.75 -11.68
N ILE A 235 1.59 -2.66 -12.64
CA ILE A 235 2.88 -3.36 -12.75
C ILE A 235 4.04 -2.36 -12.87
N CYS A 236 5.04 -2.51 -12.03
CA CYS A 236 6.22 -1.63 -12.03
C CYS A 236 7.44 -2.29 -11.39
N LEU A 237 8.61 -1.69 -11.60
CA LEU A 237 9.85 -2.03 -10.91
C LEU A 237 9.78 -1.47 -9.49
N THR A 238 9.68 -2.32 -8.47
CA THR A 238 9.62 -1.94 -7.05
C THR A 238 10.22 -3.03 -6.16
N HIS A 239 10.02 -2.99 -4.85
CA HIS A 239 10.47 -4.03 -3.92
C HIS A 239 9.31 -4.98 -3.62
N ALA A 240 9.57 -6.28 -3.60
CA ALA A 240 8.55 -7.30 -3.33
C ALA A 240 7.81 -7.07 -2.00
N VAL A 241 8.50 -6.60 -0.96
CA VAL A 241 7.88 -6.25 0.32
C VAL A 241 6.87 -5.09 0.21
N CYS A 242 7.03 -4.18 -0.78
CA CYS A 242 6.04 -3.14 -1.05
C CYS A 242 4.76 -3.75 -1.62
N HIS A 243 4.87 -4.71 -2.54
CA HIS A 243 3.72 -5.44 -3.09
C HIS A 243 2.98 -6.23 -2.00
N LEU A 244 3.72 -6.95 -1.13
CA LEU A 244 3.13 -7.62 0.02
C LEU A 244 2.40 -6.64 0.96
N ALA A 245 2.97 -5.46 1.22
CA ALA A 245 2.33 -4.44 2.06
C ALA A 245 1.05 -3.88 1.44
N VAL A 246 0.97 -3.75 0.10
CA VAL A 246 -0.27 -3.40 -0.61
C VAL A 246 -1.34 -4.45 -0.35
N CYS A 247 -1.01 -5.73 -0.51
CA CYS A 247 -1.91 -6.84 -0.24
C CYS A 247 -2.42 -6.82 1.21
N ILE A 248 -1.52 -6.75 2.19
CA ILE A 248 -1.88 -6.72 3.62
C ILE A 248 -2.81 -5.53 3.89
N SER A 249 -2.48 -4.32 3.42
CA SER A 249 -3.23 -3.10 3.73
C SER A 249 -4.70 -3.15 3.30
N ASP A 250 -5.02 -3.91 2.26
CA ASP A 250 -6.39 -4.05 1.79
C ASP A 250 -7.12 -5.25 2.42
N LEU A 251 -6.45 -6.41 2.58
CA LEU A 251 -7.09 -7.63 3.05
C LEU A 251 -7.43 -7.62 4.55
N ILE A 252 -6.77 -6.77 5.36
CA ILE A 252 -7.03 -6.66 6.80
C ILE A 252 -8.19 -5.72 7.16
N VAL A 253 -8.84 -5.08 6.18
CA VAL A 253 -9.85 -4.02 6.39
C VAL A 253 -11.00 -4.48 7.28
N ASP A 254 -11.54 -5.67 7.01
CA ASP A 254 -12.74 -6.20 7.66
C ASP A 254 -12.41 -7.28 8.70
N GLN A 255 -11.15 -7.38 9.11
CA GLN A 255 -10.70 -8.34 10.11
C GLN A 255 -10.81 -7.78 11.53
N ASP A 256 -11.34 -8.58 12.47
CA ASP A 256 -11.44 -8.19 13.89
C ASP A 256 -10.05 -8.05 14.53
N ASP A 257 -9.11 -8.93 14.19
CA ASP A 257 -7.71 -8.84 14.60
C ASP A 257 -6.83 -8.62 13.36
N ILE A 258 -6.47 -7.34 13.13
CA ILE A 258 -5.65 -6.95 11.97
C ILE A 258 -4.23 -7.50 12.06
N LEU A 259 -3.71 -7.71 13.26
CA LEU A 259 -2.36 -8.24 13.47
C LEU A 259 -2.32 -9.74 13.15
N ALA A 260 -3.28 -10.51 13.67
CA ALA A 260 -3.40 -11.93 13.37
C ALA A 260 -3.63 -12.17 11.86
N ALA A 261 -4.49 -11.36 11.22
CA ALA A 261 -4.72 -11.44 9.80
C ALA A 261 -3.46 -11.13 8.97
N ALA A 262 -2.73 -10.08 9.32
CA ALA A 262 -1.47 -9.74 8.67
C ALA A 262 -0.42 -10.86 8.85
N ALA A 263 -0.31 -11.42 10.05
CA ALA A 263 0.58 -12.54 10.33
C ALA A 263 0.22 -13.78 9.50
N THR A 264 -1.07 -14.05 9.30
CA THR A 264 -1.57 -15.15 8.46
C THR A 264 -1.19 -14.97 6.99
N ILE A 265 -1.34 -13.75 6.43
CA ILE A 265 -0.91 -13.44 5.06
C ILE A 265 0.60 -13.59 4.92
N VAL A 266 1.36 -13.06 5.90
CA VAL A 266 2.82 -13.13 5.90
C VAL A 266 3.33 -14.56 6.01
N ALA A 267 2.67 -15.43 6.80
CA ALA A 267 3.00 -16.85 6.87
C ALA A 267 2.86 -17.53 5.49
N GLY A 268 1.74 -17.30 4.79
CA GLY A 268 1.53 -17.81 3.44
C GLY A 268 2.58 -17.30 2.45
N TYR A 269 2.89 -16.02 2.50
CA TYR A 269 3.93 -15.42 1.67
C TYR A 269 5.32 -16.02 1.95
N HIS A 270 5.70 -16.09 3.23
CA HIS A 270 7.00 -16.60 3.68
C HIS A 270 7.23 -18.07 3.31
N ALA A 271 6.17 -18.89 3.33
CA ALA A 271 6.23 -20.30 2.95
C ALA A 271 6.66 -20.51 1.49
N VAL A 272 6.35 -19.56 0.60
CA VAL A 272 6.69 -19.60 -0.84
C VAL A 272 7.95 -18.78 -1.13
N ARG A 273 8.01 -17.54 -0.62
CA ARG A 273 9.16 -16.64 -0.74
C ARG A 273 9.63 -16.22 0.65
N PRO A 274 10.72 -16.79 1.17
CA PRO A 274 11.24 -16.44 2.47
C PRO A 274 11.54 -14.93 2.59
N LEU A 275 11.00 -14.30 3.63
CA LEU A 275 11.25 -12.91 3.98
C LEU A 275 12.51 -12.80 4.83
N SER A 276 13.30 -11.76 4.59
CA SER A 276 14.43 -11.39 5.43
C SER A 276 13.96 -10.63 6.69
N ASP A 277 14.82 -10.58 7.72
CA ASP A 277 14.60 -9.76 8.91
C ASP A 277 14.30 -8.30 8.58
N LEU A 278 14.97 -7.77 7.57
CA LEU A 278 14.78 -6.40 7.13
C LEU A 278 13.38 -6.19 6.55
N GLU A 279 12.92 -7.08 5.66
CA GLU A 279 11.59 -7.00 5.07
C GLU A 279 10.51 -7.03 6.15
N ILE A 280 10.59 -7.95 7.13
CA ILE A 280 9.63 -8.05 8.23
C ILE A 280 9.55 -6.76 9.03
N ARG A 281 10.68 -6.15 9.38
CA ARG A 281 10.70 -4.88 10.13
C ARG A 281 10.03 -3.73 9.39
N LEU A 282 10.03 -3.74 8.06
CA LEU A 282 9.46 -2.66 7.25
C LEU A 282 7.94 -2.77 7.07
N ILE A 283 7.35 -3.97 7.17
CA ILE A 283 5.95 -4.23 6.82
C ILE A 283 4.97 -3.29 7.53
N TYR A 284 5.09 -3.11 8.85
CA TYR A 284 4.18 -2.23 9.60
C TYR A 284 4.11 -0.81 9.03
N ASN A 285 5.27 -0.20 8.79
CA ASN A 285 5.34 1.16 8.27
C ASN A 285 4.91 1.22 6.80
N LEU A 286 5.21 0.21 5.99
CA LEU A 286 4.78 0.12 4.60
C LEU A 286 3.25 -0.01 4.48
N VAL A 287 2.62 -0.83 5.32
CA VAL A 287 1.15 -0.95 5.40
C VAL A 287 0.51 0.40 5.76
N GLY A 288 1.02 1.06 6.80
CA GLY A 288 0.53 2.39 7.19
C GLY A 288 0.76 3.44 6.11
N THR A 289 1.89 3.38 5.40
CA THR A 289 2.20 4.28 4.28
C THR A 289 1.26 4.06 3.09
N ARG A 290 0.91 2.81 2.74
CA ARG A 290 -0.08 2.54 1.68
C ARG A 290 -1.44 3.17 2.01
N LEU A 291 -1.89 3.04 3.25
CA LEU A 291 -3.13 3.67 3.72
C LEU A 291 -3.04 5.21 3.70
N ALA A 292 -1.88 5.77 4.06
CA ALA A 292 -1.64 7.21 4.00
C ALA A 292 -1.63 7.74 2.56
N ILE A 293 -1.03 7.00 1.62
CA ILE A 293 -1.10 7.31 0.18
C ILE A 293 -2.55 7.33 -0.27
N TYR A 294 -3.37 6.32 0.09
CA TYR A 294 -4.78 6.31 -0.28
C TYR A 294 -5.51 7.56 0.21
N ALA A 295 -5.32 7.95 1.48
CA ALA A 295 -5.94 9.14 2.04
C ALA A 295 -5.52 10.42 1.30
N ALA A 296 -4.23 10.56 0.98
CA ALA A 296 -3.69 11.72 0.28
C ALA A 296 -4.18 11.79 -1.18
N MET A 297 -4.25 10.65 -1.87
CA MET A 297 -4.75 10.56 -3.25
C MET A 297 -6.25 10.81 -3.34
N ALA A 298 -7.04 10.30 -2.38
CA ALA A 298 -8.47 10.59 -2.31
C ALA A 298 -8.73 12.09 -2.06
N ALA A 299 -7.92 12.74 -1.21
CA ALA A 299 -8.01 14.16 -0.96
C ALA A 299 -7.59 15.00 -2.19
N ARG A 300 -6.58 14.54 -2.94
CA ARG A 300 -6.20 15.13 -4.23
C ARG A 300 -7.34 15.02 -5.24
N ALA A 301 -7.91 13.84 -5.41
CA ALA A 301 -9.00 13.59 -6.34
C ALA A 301 -10.23 14.43 -6.03
N ALA A 302 -10.58 14.63 -4.75
CA ALA A 302 -11.68 15.48 -4.32
C ALA A 302 -11.52 16.97 -4.73
N VAL A 303 -10.26 17.43 -4.86
CA VAL A 303 -9.95 18.80 -5.33
C VAL A 303 -9.96 18.86 -6.86
N GLU A 304 -9.44 17.85 -7.54
CA GLU A 304 -9.31 17.81 -9.00
C GLU A 304 -10.63 17.49 -9.70
N ASP A 305 -11.45 16.62 -9.10
CA ASP A 305 -12.78 16.20 -9.59
C ASP A 305 -13.78 16.05 -8.44
N PRO A 306 -14.42 17.16 -8.00
CA PRO A 306 -15.33 17.15 -6.85
C PRO A 306 -16.59 16.27 -7.05
N ASN A 307 -16.94 15.93 -8.28
CA ASN A 307 -18.09 15.09 -8.59
C ASN A 307 -17.79 13.58 -8.53
N ASN A 308 -16.52 13.20 -8.52
CA ASN A 308 -16.10 11.82 -8.40
C ASN A 308 -15.96 11.40 -6.92
N HIS A 309 -16.99 10.76 -6.38
CA HIS A 309 -17.02 10.29 -4.98
C HIS A 309 -16.34 8.93 -4.78
N HIS A 310 -15.97 8.20 -5.84
CA HIS A 310 -15.37 6.87 -5.74
C HIS A 310 -14.09 6.82 -4.90
N PRO A 311 -13.10 7.73 -5.07
CA PRO A 311 -11.89 7.72 -4.25
C PRO A 311 -12.15 7.96 -2.76
N GLN A 312 -13.29 8.56 -2.41
CA GLN A 312 -13.65 8.88 -1.02
C GLN A 312 -14.38 7.74 -0.31
N SER A 313 -14.88 6.74 -1.04
CA SER A 313 -15.72 5.67 -0.50
C SER A 313 -15.02 4.86 0.60
N LYS A 314 -13.72 4.62 0.48
CA LYS A 314 -12.92 3.84 1.43
C LYS A 314 -12.27 4.68 2.56
N LEU A 315 -12.43 6.01 2.59
CA LEU A 315 -11.72 6.87 3.57
C LEU A 315 -12.07 6.55 5.03
N LYS A 316 -13.30 6.12 5.32
CA LYS A 316 -13.71 5.71 6.67
C LYS A 316 -12.92 4.47 7.12
N ASP A 317 -12.75 3.50 6.24
CA ASP A 317 -12.00 2.28 6.52
C ASP A 317 -10.52 2.56 6.68
N VAL A 318 -9.96 3.39 5.81
CA VAL A 318 -8.56 3.85 5.91
C VAL A 318 -8.32 4.55 7.26
N HIS A 319 -9.21 5.46 7.68
CA HIS A 319 -9.10 6.14 8.97
C HIS A 319 -9.18 5.14 10.14
N ARG A 320 -10.13 4.20 10.09
CA ARG A 320 -10.28 3.14 11.09
C ARG A 320 -9.01 2.30 11.19
N LEU A 321 -8.44 1.86 10.07
CA LEU A 321 -7.23 1.05 10.04
C LEU A 321 -6.00 1.81 10.56
N LEU A 322 -5.78 3.04 10.13
CA LEU A 322 -4.67 3.85 10.62
C LEU A 322 -4.75 4.05 12.13
N ARG A 323 -5.95 4.24 12.71
CA ARG A 323 -6.14 4.31 14.17
C ARG A 323 -5.81 2.98 14.84
N ARG A 324 -6.23 1.84 14.27
CA ARG A 324 -5.93 0.50 14.81
C ARG A 324 -4.44 0.19 14.77
N LEU A 325 -3.76 0.58 13.70
CA LEU A 325 -2.29 0.47 13.63
C LEU A 325 -1.62 1.25 14.76
N MET A 326 -2.05 2.48 15.05
CA MET A 326 -1.49 3.28 16.15
C MET A 326 -1.74 2.66 17.53
N GLN A 327 -2.83 1.93 17.71
CA GLN A 327 -3.16 1.24 18.97
C GLN A 327 -2.33 -0.03 19.16
N THR A 328 -1.70 -0.54 18.13
CA THR A 328 -0.86 -1.74 18.16
C THR A 328 0.60 -1.36 17.97
N SER A 329 1.46 -1.81 18.89
CA SER A 329 2.89 -1.53 18.82
C SER A 329 3.53 -2.03 17.52
N PRO A 330 4.36 -1.21 16.83
CA PRO A 330 5.18 -1.70 15.71
C PRO A 330 6.06 -2.89 16.09
N ILE A 331 6.47 -2.97 17.35
CA ILE A 331 7.28 -4.07 17.90
C ILE A 331 6.43 -5.32 18.05
N ALA A 332 5.16 -5.19 18.48
CA ALA A 332 4.23 -6.31 18.52
C ALA A 332 3.98 -6.87 17.11
N TRP A 333 3.89 -5.98 16.09
CA TRP A 333 3.79 -6.41 14.70
C TRP A 333 5.02 -7.20 14.28
N GLU A 334 6.22 -6.67 14.49
CA GLU A 334 7.46 -7.36 14.14
C GLU A 334 7.54 -8.75 14.81
N ASN A 335 7.24 -8.84 16.12
CA ASN A 335 7.28 -10.09 16.86
C ASN A 335 6.26 -11.11 16.32
N ALA A 336 5.02 -10.68 16.06
CA ALA A 336 4.00 -11.57 15.50
C ALA A 336 4.33 -12.06 14.09
N LEU A 337 4.86 -11.19 13.24
CA LEU A 337 5.26 -11.56 11.87
C LEU A 337 6.47 -12.51 11.89
N ARG A 338 7.45 -12.30 12.78
CA ARG A 338 8.57 -13.24 12.98
C ARG A 338 8.08 -14.61 13.44
N ALA A 339 7.19 -14.63 14.41
CA ALA A 339 6.60 -15.88 14.91
C ALA A 339 5.84 -16.62 13.81
N ALA A 340 5.12 -15.91 12.94
CA ALA A 340 4.41 -16.49 11.80
C ALA A 340 5.35 -17.06 10.71
N CYS A 341 6.62 -16.64 10.71
CA CYS A 341 7.67 -17.11 9.81
C CYS A 341 8.62 -18.11 10.47
N ASP A 342 8.31 -18.65 11.65
CA ASP A 342 9.19 -19.54 12.42
C ASP A 342 10.60 -18.94 12.68
N MET A 343 10.71 -17.61 12.68
CA MET A 343 11.96 -16.92 12.97
C MET A 343 12.17 -16.80 14.48
N ALA A 344 13.45 -16.77 14.90
CA ALA A 344 13.82 -16.68 16.30
C ALA A 344 13.10 -15.53 17.02
N ASP A 345 12.57 -15.82 18.20
CA ASP A 345 11.87 -14.86 19.06
C ASP A 345 12.86 -13.81 19.59
N SER A 346 12.68 -12.56 19.21
CA SER A 346 13.47 -11.43 19.72
C SER A 346 13.19 -11.13 21.21
N ARG A 347 12.12 -11.71 21.80
CA ARG A 347 11.72 -11.42 23.20
C ARG A 347 12.68 -11.98 24.25
N HIS A 348 13.39 -13.06 23.95
CA HIS A 348 14.34 -13.63 24.94
C HIS A 348 15.55 -12.71 25.15
N ASP A 349 16.03 -12.08 24.09
CA ASP A 349 17.09 -11.07 24.18
C ASP A 349 16.59 -9.79 24.85
N THR A 350 15.29 -9.47 24.68
CA THR A 350 14.64 -8.26 25.22
C THR A 350 14.67 -8.19 26.75
N GLU A 351 14.44 -9.28 27.48
CA GLU A 351 14.51 -9.27 28.95
C GLU A 351 15.92 -9.03 29.47
N VAL A 352 16.91 -9.63 28.82
CA VAL A 352 18.34 -9.44 29.16
C VAL A 352 18.76 -8.01 28.88
N GLU A 353 18.37 -7.45 27.71
CA GLU A 353 18.63 -6.07 27.35
C GLU A 353 17.97 -5.09 28.34
N ASN A 354 16.71 -5.34 28.73
CA ASN A 354 15.99 -4.49 29.69
C ASN A 354 16.70 -4.43 31.03
N ARG A 355 17.14 -5.57 31.56
CA ARG A 355 17.90 -5.63 32.83
C ARG A 355 19.22 -4.86 32.66
N THR A 356 19.92 -5.07 31.59
CA THR A 356 21.19 -4.37 31.32
C THR A 356 21.00 -2.85 31.27
N LEU A 357 19.95 -2.34 30.61
CA LEU A 357 19.63 -0.92 30.53
C LEU A 357 19.27 -0.33 31.91
N VAL A 358 18.51 -1.06 32.72
CA VAL A 358 18.18 -0.64 34.09
C VAL A 358 19.44 -0.59 34.96
N ASP A 359 20.30 -1.58 34.87
CA ASP A 359 21.57 -1.62 35.61
C ASP A 359 22.53 -0.50 35.20
N GLN A 360 22.64 -0.24 33.88
CA GLN A 360 23.41 0.89 33.36
C GLN A 360 22.86 2.22 33.84
N ARG A 361 21.52 2.40 33.83
CA ARG A 361 20.87 3.60 34.35
C ARG A 361 21.21 3.78 35.85
N ASN A 362 21.05 2.75 36.68
CA ASN A 362 21.32 2.80 38.12
C ASN A 362 22.79 3.07 38.39
N ARG A 363 23.70 2.62 37.55
CA ARG A 363 25.16 2.84 37.70
C ARG A 363 25.59 4.26 37.35
N TYR A 364 25.03 4.87 36.29
CA TYR A 364 25.54 6.10 35.73
C TYR A 364 24.70 7.34 36.03
N PHE A 365 23.46 7.19 36.47
CA PHE A 365 22.61 8.31 36.85
C PHE A 365 22.58 8.52 38.36
N SER A 366 22.34 9.76 38.78
CA SER A 366 22.16 10.08 40.19
C SER A 366 20.97 9.31 40.78
N PRO A 367 21.08 8.79 42.01
CA PRO A 367 19.96 8.16 42.73
C PRO A 367 18.74 9.09 42.92
N SER A 368 18.92 10.40 42.84
CA SER A 368 17.82 11.38 42.86
C SER A 368 16.92 11.33 41.60
N LEU A 369 17.40 10.73 40.52
CA LEU A 369 16.62 10.49 39.31
C LEU A 369 15.99 9.08 39.34
N TYR A 370 15.03 8.90 40.25
CA TYR A 370 14.33 7.62 40.39
C TYR A 370 13.31 7.37 39.24
N THR A 371 12.98 6.11 39.03
CA THR A 371 11.87 5.70 38.15
C THR A 371 10.55 5.73 38.89
N HIS A 372 9.44 6.12 38.24
CA HIS A 372 8.13 6.20 38.89
C HIS A 372 7.51 4.84 39.24
N TYR A 373 7.97 3.78 38.59
CA TYR A 373 7.42 2.42 38.76
C TYR A 373 8.44 1.50 39.43
N ALA A 374 7.97 0.61 40.27
CA ALA A 374 8.83 -0.40 40.95
C ALA A 374 9.49 -1.34 39.89
N GLN A 375 8.77 -1.64 38.83
CA GLN A 375 9.34 -2.29 37.64
C GLN A 375 9.44 -1.24 36.50
N PRO A 376 10.65 -0.79 36.14
CA PRO A 376 10.83 0.21 35.14
C PRO A 376 10.29 -0.24 33.75
N ILE A 377 9.57 0.64 33.10
CA ILE A 377 9.11 0.43 31.73
C ILE A 377 10.23 0.87 30.78
N VAL A 378 10.72 -0.03 29.93
CA VAL A 378 11.75 0.26 28.93
C VAL A 378 11.06 0.65 27.63
N LEU A 379 10.93 1.95 27.42
CA LEU A 379 10.29 2.50 26.23
C LEU A 379 11.23 2.42 25.01
N LYS A 380 10.71 1.95 23.90
CA LYS A 380 11.44 1.85 22.62
C LYS A 380 10.97 2.85 21.59
N ARG A 381 9.66 3.09 21.52
CA ARG A 381 9.03 4.00 20.56
C ARG A 381 7.84 4.73 21.19
N SER A 382 7.40 5.78 20.52
CA SER A 382 6.19 6.50 20.90
C SER A 382 5.53 7.13 19.68
N ALA A 383 4.22 7.38 19.75
CA ALA A 383 3.48 8.11 18.73
C ALA A 383 2.22 8.73 19.33
N PHE A 384 2.07 10.04 19.21
CA PHE A 384 0.96 10.83 19.75
C PHE A 384 0.73 10.55 21.25
N GLN A 385 -0.38 9.91 21.61
CA GLN A 385 -0.74 9.55 22.99
C GLN A 385 -0.23 8.17 23.42
N TYR A 386 0.54 7.47 22.59
CA TYR A 386 0.96 6.10 22.90
C TYR A 386 2.46 6.00 23.13
N PHE A 387 2.82 5.17 24.12
CA PHE A 387 4.14 4.59 24.28
C PHE A 387 4.13 3.12 23.89
N TYR A 388 5.26 2.67 23.36
CA TYR A 388 5.50 1.27 23.03
C TYR A 388 6.79 0.83 23.70
N ASP A 389 6.70 -0.21 24.53
CA ASP A 389 7.87 -0.77 25.20
C ASP A 389 8.62 -1.76 24.31
N GLN A 390 9.73 -2.22 24.78
CA GLN A 390 10.58 -3.17 24.09
C GLN A 390 9.95 -4.57 23.98
N ALA A 391 8.99 -4.94 24.84
CA ALA A 391 8.23 -6.18 24.76
C ALA A 391 7.07 -6.13 23.75
N GLY A 392 6.77 -4.94 23.20
CA GLY A 392 5.67 -4.74 22.26
C GLY A 392 4.35 -4.32 22.93
N GLN A 393 4.33 -4.01 24.22
CA GLN A 393 3.14 -3.50 24.88
C GLN A 393 2.88 -2.05 24.48
N THR A 394 1.60 -1.71 24.37
CA THR A 394 1.14 -0.35 24.10
C THR A 394 0.58 0.27 25.39
N PHE A 395 1.06 1.45 25.74
CA PHE A 395 0.58 2.22 26.88
C PHE A 395 -0.05 3.53 26.40
N LEU A 396 -1.19 3.89 26.97
CA LEU A 396 -1.76 5.22 26.82
C LEU A 396 -1.05 6.16 27.81
N ASP A 397 -0.38 7.19 27.29
CA ASP A 397 0.29 8.18 28.12
C ASP A 397 -0.72 9.19 28.69
N CYS A 398 -1.03 9.04 29.96
CA CYS A 398 -1.90 9.92 30.73
C CYS A 398 -1.14 10.85 31.70
N VAL A 399 0.18 10.83 31.69
CA VAL A 399 1.01 11.49 32.70
C VAL A 399 2.00 12.49 32.11
N ASN A 400 2.59 12.18 30.95
CA ASN A 400 3.67 13.00 30.40
C ASN A 400 3.12 14.30 29.77
N ASN A 401 3.33 15.40 30.50
CA ASN A 401 2.89 16.74 30.09
C ASN A 401 3.93 17.52 29.25
N VAL A 402 5.07 16.94 28.91
CA VAL A 402 6.12 17.59 28.13
C VAL A 402 5.75 17.66 26.65
N CYS A 403 5.17 16.59 26.12
CA CYS A 403 4.80 16.48 24.71
C CYS A 403 3.31 16.82 24.49
N GLN A 404 2.92 18.08 24.71
CA GLN A 404 1.52 18.53 24.65
C GLN A 404 0.81 18.25 23.32
N TRP A 405 1.54 18.27 22.20
CA TRP A 405 1.03 17.90 20.87
C TRP A 405 1.06 16.41 20.58
N GLY A 406 1.55 15.62 21.54
CA GLY A 406 1.79 14.18 21.41
C GLY A 406 3.22 13.84 20.96
N HIS A 407 3.62 12.62 21.29
CA HIS A 407 4.95 12.09 20.96
C HIS A 407 5.15 11.98 19.47
N CYS A 408 6.34 12.34 19.00
CA CYS A 408 6.74 12.24 17.60
C CYS A 408 5.75 12.89 16.61
N HIS A 409 5.11 14.00 17.04
CA HIS A 409 4.17 14.72 16.16
C HIS A 409 4.91 15.21 14.91
N PRO A 410 4.45 14.87 13.68
CA PRO A 410 5.21 15.10 12.46
C PRO A 410 5.62 16.57 12.23
N SER A 411 4.71 17.51 12.49
CA SER A 411 5.00 18.95 12.33
C SER A 411 6.10 19.43 13.28
N VAL A 412 6.12 18.90 14.53
CA VAL A 412 7.16 19.23 15.51
C VAL A 412 8.49 18.62 15.11
N VAL A 413 8.47 17.34 14.72
CA VAL A 413 9.69 16.64 14.29
C VAL A 413 10.33 17.33 13.09
N ARG A 414 9.55 17.64 12.03
CA ARG A 414 10.08 18.30 10.84
C ARG A 414 10.58 19.73 11.13
N ALA A 415 9.87 20.47 11.96
CA ALA A 415 10.31 21.82 12.35
C ALA A 415 11.63 21.76 13.14
N ALA A 416 11.76 20.82 14.08
CA ALA A 416 12.99 20.61 14.85
C ALA A 416 14.14 20.16 13.96
N GLN A 417 13.95 19.18 13.06
CA GLN A 417 14.96 18.73 12.11
C GLN A 417 15.46 19.89 11.23
N LYS A 418 14.53 20.69 10.68
CA LYS A 418 14.87 21.85 9.85
C LYS A 418 15.67 22.88 10.65
N GLN A 419 15.23 23.20 11.87
CA GLN A 419 15.90 24.19 12.71
C GLN A 419 17.29 23.73 13.14
N ILE A 420 17.45 22.50 13.58
CA ILE A 420 18.74 21.91 13.98
C ILE A 420 19.71 21.89 12.79
N ALA A 421 19.23 21.58 11.59
CA ALA A 421 20.05 21.59 10.37
C ALA A 421 20.44 23.02 9.91
N THR A 422 19.70 24.06 10.34
CA THR A 422 19.95 25.46 9.94
C THR A 422 20.76 26.20 10.97
N LEU A 423 20.33 26.17 12.22
CA LEU A 423 20.95 26.90 13.33
C LEU A 423 20.53 26.27 14.67
N ASN A 424 21.53 25.79 15.41
CA ASN A 424 21.35 25.29 16.77
C ASN A 424 22.30 26.04 17.71
N THR A 425 21.84 27.12 18.29
CA THR A 425 22.64 27.96 19.20
C THR A 425 21.81 28.43 20.39
N ASN A 426 22.45 29.15 21.33
CA ASN A 426 21.82 29.64 22.54
C ASN A 426 21.24 31.07 22.36
N SER A 427 20.52 31.53 23.38
CA SER A 427 19.82 32.84 23.39
C SER A 427 20.76 34.05 23.46
N ARG A 428 22.07 33.91 23.46
CA ARG A 428 23.03 35.03 23.45
C ARG A 428 23.15 35.65 22.06
N TYR A 429 22.64 34.99 21.03
CA TYR A 429 22.66 35.50 19.65
C TYR A 429 21.24 35.85 19.21
N VAL A 430 21.13 36.82 18.33
CA VAL A 430 19.82 37.26 17.79
C VAL A 430 19.49 36.46 16.53
N TYR A 431 18.32 35.84 16.49
CA TYR A 431 17.77 35.16 15.32
C TYR A 431 16.25 35.19 15.31
N SER A 432 15.66 35.14 14.11
CA SER A 432 14.24 35.46 13.89
C SER A 432 13.29 34.56 14.66
N GLN A 433 13.56 33.23 14.72
CA GLN A 433 12.68 32.26 15.38
C GLN A 433 12.46 32.57 16.86
N MET A 434 13.49 33.09 17.54
CA MET A 434 13.39 33.46 18.95
C MET A 434 12.51 34.70 19.14
N ALA A 435 12.67 35.69 18.26
CA ALA A 435 11.86 36.89 18.28
C ALA A 435 10.38 36.62 17.97
N GLU A 436 10.12 35.83 16.91
CA GLU A 436 8.78 35.39 16.53
C GLU A 436 8.09 34.56 17.64
N PHE A 437 8.84 33.67 18.29
CA PHE A 437 8.32 32.90 19.41
C PHE A 437 7.93 33.78 20.58
N ALA A 438 8.80 34.74 20.95
CA ALA A 438 8.54 35.68 22.04
C ALA A 438 7.32 36.55 21.75
N GLU A 439 7.21 37.09 20.53
CA GLU A 439 6.06 37.91 20.10
C GLU A 439 4.75 37.10 20.18
N ARG A 440 4.71 35.89 19.63
CA ARG A 440 3.51 35.03 19.67
C ARG A 440 3.14 34.62 21.09
N LEU A 441 4.13 34.36 21.93
CA LEU A 441 3.91 33.94 23.32
C LEU A 441 3.33 35.11 24.11
N THR A 442 3.92 36.29 24.02
CA THR A 442 3.44 37.50 24.74
C THR A 442 2.06 37.92 24.27
N ALA A 443 1.77 37.84 22.97
CA ALA A 443 0.45 38.14 22.41
C ALA A 443 -0.67 37.19 22.93
N SER A 444 -0.33 36.03 23.49
CA SER A 444 -1.29 35.08 24.08
C SER A 444 -1.49 35.30 25.59
N MET A 445 -0.74 36.19 26.22
CA MET A 445 -0.84 36.49 27.65
C MET A 445 -1.85 37.62 27.89
N PRO A 446 -2.49 37.64 29.08
CA PRO A 446 -3.30 38.80 29.49
C PRO A 446 -2.42 40.04 29.59
N ASP A 447 -3.04 41.25 29.37
CA ASP A 447 -2.40 42.54 29.55
C ASP A 447 -1.92 42.76 30.99
#